data_19ca08e03a2f90f4883cb8d3f37c6f78
#
_entry.id   19ca08e03a2f90f4883cb8d3f37c6f78
#
_cell.length_a   1.000
_cell.length_b   1.000
_cell.length_c   1.000
_cell.angle_alpha   90.00
_cell.angle_beta   90.00
_cell.angle_gamma   90.00
#
_symmetry.space_group_name_H-M   'P 1'
#
loop_
_entity.id
_entity.type
_entity.pdbx_description
1 polymer ?
#
loop_
_entity_poly.entity_id
_entity_poly.type
_entity_poly.pdbx_seq_one_letter_code
_entity_poly.pdbx_strand_id
1 'polypeptide(L)'
;MLNLLKLIHVFLGLNALGAGAGICMRMVTGRPFDMWFKHFLRFSLTAASVGLILSIGHTSVMQLFTMLTVYASGFAVFSWRKYIASRSWGPAVVLSTMCVLCLDTVVMIAHIFKLLDACNVLSLGRPDIPLAVSMVTVILLFALLSTTALKKIHQHASDPLMHKAAR
;
A
#
# COMPACT_ATOMS: atom_id res chain seq x y z
N MET A 1 22.11 -13.44 -11.31
CA MET A 1 21.23 -12.29 -11.66
C MET A 1 19.85 -12.37 -11.02
N LEU A 2 19.14 -13.50 -11.11
CA LEU A 2 17.76 -13.63 -10.58
C LEU A 2 17.66 -13.39 -9.06
N ASN A 3 18.63 -13.87 -8.27
CA ASN A 3 18.65 -13.68 -6.81
C ASN A 3 18.88 -12.22 -6.40
N LEU A 4 19.69 -11.47 -7.16
CA LEU A 4 19.89 -10.05 -6.93
C LEU A 4 18.59 -9.26 -7.17
N LEU A 5 17.87 -9.59 -8.25
CA LEU A 5 16.61 -8.93 -8.58
C LEU A 5 15.53 -9.20 -7.51
N LYS A 6 15.48 -10.43 -6.97
CA LYS A 6 14.60 -10.77 -5.85
C LYS A 6 14.95 -9.96 -4.59
N LEU A 7 16.23 -9.82 -4.27
CA LEU A 7 16.69 -9.02 -3.13
C LEU A 7 16.31 -7.54 -3.29
N ILE A 8 16.51 -6.97 -4.48
CA ILE A 8 16.11 -5.60 -4.80
C ILE A 8 14.60 -5.44 -4.63
N HIS A 9 13.79 -6.39 -5.14
CA HIS A 9 12.34 -6.35 -5.00
C HIS A 9 11.90 -6.32 -3.53
N VAL A 10 12.46 -7.19 -2.69
CA VAL A 10 12.15 -7.23 -1.25
C VAL A 10 12.57 -5.94 -0.57
N PHE A 11 13.76 -5.42 -0.86
CA PHE A 11 14.24 -4.15 -0.31
C PHE A 11 13.33 -2.97 -0.68
N LEU A 12 12.91 -2.87 -1.94
CA LEU A 12 11.97 -1.86 -2.41
C LEU A 12 10.60 -1.99 -1.73
N GLY A 13 10.11 -3.22 -1.57
CA GLY A 13 8.86 -3.50 -0.87
C GLY A 13 8.90 -3.08 0.60
N LEU A 14 9.98 -3.36 1.32
CA LEU A 14 10.17 -2.91 2.70
C LEU A 14 10.20 -1.38 2.82
N ASN A 15 10.88 -0.68 1.89
CA ASN A 15 10.88 0.78 1.85
C ASN A 15 9.49 1.34 1.53
N ALA A 16 8.74 0.70 0.63
CA ALA A 16 7.35 1.07 0.34
C ALA A 16 6.48 0.92 1.60
N LEU A 17 6.58 -0.20 2.33
CA LEU A 17 5.83 -0.40 3.57
C LEU A 17 6.19 0.62 4.65
N GLY A 18 7.47 0.93 4.83
CA GLY A 18 7.93 1.95 5.78
C GLY A 18 7.38 3.35 5.46
N ALA A 19 7.49 3.77 4.19
CA ALA A 19 6.92 5.02 3.72
C ALA A 19 5.38 5.02 3.82
N GLY A 20 4.74 3.88 3.51
CA GLY A 20 3.30 3.67 3.61
C GLY A 20 2.78 3.79 5.04
N ALA A 21 3.48 3.21 6.01
CA ALA A 21 3.16 3.36 7.43
C ALA A 21 3.23 4.84 7.86
N GLY A 22 4.27 5.58 7.40
CA GLY A 22 4.39 7.02 7.64
C GLY A 22 3.22 7.82 7.08
N ILE A 23 2.75 7.50 5.87
CA ILE A 23 1.56 8.12 5.27
C ILE A 23 0.31 7.79 6.07
N CYS A 24 0.11 6.51 6.38
CA CYS A 24 -1.05 6.04 7.13
C CYS A 24 -1.19 6.81 8.44
N MET A 25 -0.10 6.92 9.22
CA MET A 25 -0.08 7.70 10.45
C MET A 25 -0.45 9.18 10.23
N ARG A 26 0.06 9.80 9.17
CA ARG A 26 -0.23 11.21 8.86
C ARG A 26 -1.68 11.40 8.43
N MET A 27 -2.23 10.51 7.63
CA MET A 27 -3.64 10.54 7.21
C MET A 27 -4.59 10.37 8.41
N VAL A 28 -4.31 9.43 9.31
CA VAL A 28 -5.10 9.18 10.52
C VAL A 28 -4.99 10.35 11.51
N THR A 29 -3.83 11.04 11.58
CA THR A 29 -3.62 12.20 12.46
C THR A 29 -3.98 13.54 11.81
N GLY A 30 -4.39 13.57 10.55
CA GLY A 30 -4.74 14.79 9.81
C GLY A 30 -3.54 15.67 9.46
N ARG A 31 -2.31 15.15 9.45
CA ARG A 31 -1.09 15.89 9.12
C ARG A 31 -0.83 15.89 7.61
N PRO A 32 -0.10 16.90 7.07
CA PRO A 32 0.30 16.90 5.66
C PRO A 32 1.20 15.72 5.33
N PHE A 33 0.97 15.07 4.20
CA PHE A 33 1.62 13.80 3.82
C PHE A 33 2.30 13.83 2.44
N ASP A 34 2.40 14.99 1.81
CA ASP A 34 2.83 15.17 0.40
C ASP A 34 4.16 14.52 0.06
N MET A 35 5.18 14.74 0.91
CA MET A 35 6.51 14.18 0.69
C MET A 35 6.51 12.65 0.82
N TRP A 36 5.87 12.13 1.88
CA TRP A 36 5.77 10.70 2.13
C TRP A 36 4.98 9.98 1.05
N PHE A 37 3.93 10.62 0.53
CA PHE A 37 3.13 10.10 -0.57
C PHE A 37 3.96 9.85 -1.83
N LYS A 38 4.79 10.82 -2.22
CA LYS A 38 5.67 10.69 -3.38
C LYS A 38 6.70 9.57 -3.21
N HIS A 39 7.30 9.46 -2.03
CA HIS A 39 8.27 8.38 -1.73
C HIS A 39 7.59 7.01 -1.76
N PHE A 40 6.46 6.87 -1.07
CA PHE A 40 5.68 5.64 -1.06
C PHE A 40 5.36 5.17 -2.47
N LEU A 41 4.73 6.01 -3.29
CA LEU A 41 4.33 5.63 -4.65
C LEU A 41 5.53 5.24 -5.53
N ARG A 42 6.66 5.93 -5.39
CA ARG A 42 7.87 5.57 -6.13
C ARG A 42 8.36 4.18 -5.76
N PHE A 43 8.48 3.88 -4.48
CA PHE A 43 8.94 2.58 -4.02
C PHE A 43 7.94 1.47 -4.35
N SER A 44 6.64 1.68 -4.10
CA SER A 44 5.59 0.71 -4.41
C SER A 44 5.52 0.41 -5.92
N LEU A 45 5.50 1.44 -6.78
CA LEU A 45 5.44 1.25 -8.22
C LEU A 45 6.71 0.56 -8.75
N THR A 46 7.89 0.93 -8.24
CA THR A 46 9.15 0.30 -8.65
C THR A 46 9.20 -1.16 -8.18
N ALA A 47 8.80 -1.43 -6.94
CA ALA A 47 8.71 -2.80 -6.42
C ALA A 47 7.73 -3.65 -7.25
N ALA A 48 6.54 -3.13 -7.55
CA ALA A 48 5.55 -3.82 -8.38
C ALA A 48 6.07 -4.07 -9.80
N SER A 49 6.77 -3.11 -10.42
CA SER A 49 7.36 -3.28 -11.75
C SER A 49 8.43 -4.38 -11.76
N VAL A 50 9.30 -4.42 -10.75
CA VAL A 50 10.30 -5.50 -10.60
C VAL A 50 9.62 -6.83 -10.35
N GLY A 51 8.54 -6.86 -9.54
CA GLY A 51 7.72 -8.05 -9.30
C GLY A 51 7.08 -8.60 -10.57
N LEU A 52 6.58 -7.74 -11.46
CA LEU A 52 6.05 -8.15 -12.76
C LEU A 52 7.13 -8.78 -13.65
N ILE A 53 8.33 -8.19 -13.70
CA ILE A 53 9.45 -8.75 -14.48
C ILE A 53 9.83 -10.14 -13.95
N LEU A 54 9.86 -10.32 -12.61
CA LEU A 54 10.16 -11.59 -11.98
C LEU A 54 9.09 -12.67 -12.21
N SER A 55 7.86 -12.26 -12.52
CA SER A 55 6.72 -13.17 -12.75
C SER A 55 6.49 -13.52 -14.24
N ILE A 56 7.30 -12.99 -15.16
CA ILE A 56 7.18 -13.29 -16.59
C ILE A 56 7.36 -14.80 -16.80
N GLY A 57 6.38 -15.43 -17.44
CA GLY A 57 6.37 -16.86 -17.74
C GLY A 57 5.70 -17.75 -16.68
N HIS A 58 5.25 -17.20 -15.57
CA HIS A 58 4.54 -17.93 -14.52
C HIS A 58 3.23 -17.23 -14.18
N THR A 59 2.10 -17.74 -14.68
CA THR A 59 0.78 -17.28 -14.23
C THR A 59 0.55 -17.72 -12.78
N SER A 60 0.65 -16.82 -11.85
CA SER A 60 0.43 -17.07 -10.43
C SER A 60 -0.52 -16.03 -9.84
N VAL A 61 -1.20 -16.39 -8.75
CA VAL A 61 -2.04 -15.46 -7.96
C VAL A 61 -1.24 -14.21 -7.56
N MET A 62 0.07 -14.38 -7.29
CA MET A 62 0.97 -13.25 -6.96
C MET A 62 1.13 -12.26 -8.10
N GLN A 63 1.14 -12.72 -9.35
CA GLN A 63 1.19 -11.85 -10.53
C GLN A 63 -0.07 -10.97 -10.62
N LEU A 64 -1.24 -11.56 -10.31
CA LEU A 64 -2.49 -10.81 -10.26
C LEU A 64 -2.44 -9.68 -9.23
N PHE A 65 -1.97 -9.97 -8.00
CA PHE A 65 -1.80 -8.95 -6.96
C PHE A 65 -0.82 -7.86 -7.37
N THR A 66 0.29 -8.23 -8.03
CA THR A 66 1.28 -7.25 -8.51
C THR A 66 0.70 -6.34 -9.60
N MET A 67 -0.06 -6.90 -10.55
CA MET A 67 -0.79 -6.11 -11.56
C MET A 67 -1.80 -5.17 -10.89
N LEU A 68 -2.57 -5.67 -9.93
CA LEU A 68 -3.54 -4.85 -9.19
C LEU A 68 -2.85 -3.71 -8.45
N THR A 69 -1.67 -3.95 -7.88
CA THR A 69 -0.86 -2.90 -7.23
C THR A 69 -0.43 -1.82 -8.22
N VAL A 70 -0.02 -2.19 -9.44
CA VAL A 70 0.34 -1.22 -10.48
C VAL A 70 -0.87 -0.36 -10.87
N TYR A 71 -2.03 -0.97 -11.10
CA TYR A 71 -3.26 -0.23 -11.41
C TYR A 71 -3.69 0.70 -10.27
N ALA A 72 -3.71 0.18 -9.04
CA ALA A 72 -4.06 0.96 -7.86
C ALA A 72 -3.09 2.15 -7.65
N SER A 73 -1.78 1.94 -7.86
CA SER A 73 -0.76 3.00 -7.80
C SER A 73 -0.97 4.05 -8.89
N GLY A 74 -1.29 3.64 -10.11
CA GLY A 74 -1.65 4.56 -11.20
C GLY A 74 -2.86 5.41 -10.84
N PHE A 75 -3.91 4.81 -10.27
CA PHE A 75 -5.09 5.52 -9.80
C PHE A 75 -4.77 6.46 -8.63
N ALA A 76 -3.87 6.07 -7.72
CA ALA A 76 -3.42 6.94 -6.62
C ALA A 76 -2.67 8.18 -7.15
N VAL A 77 -1.80 8.03 -8.17
CA VAL A 77 -1.14 9.16 -8.84
C VAL A 77 -2.16 10.08 -9.51
N PHE A 78 -3.15 9.51 -10.20
CA PHE A 78 -4.21 10.29 -10.85
C PHE A 78 -5.03 11.06 -9.80
N SER A 79 -5.48 10.40 -8.75
CA SER A 79 -6.25 11.01 -7.66
C SER A 79 -5.46 12.13 -6.97
N TRP A 80 -4.16 11.92 -6.77
CA TRP A 80 -3.26 12.93 -6.21
C TRP A 80 -3.16 14.18 -7.08
N ARG A 81 -2.98 14.03 -8.39
CA ARG A 81 -2.96 15.17 -9.32
C ARG A 81 -4.26 15.97 -9.28
N LYS A 82 -5.40 15.28 -9.22
CA LYS A 82 -6.70 15.90 -9.07
C LYS A 82 -6.89 16.59 -7.72
N TYR A 83 -6.36 16.00 -6.64
CA TYR A 83 -6.40 16.58 -5.30
C TYR A 83 -5.61 17.90 -5.19
N ILE A 84 -4.48 18.02 -5.88
CA ILE A 84 -3.73 19.30 -5.96
C ILE A 84 -4.59 20.39 -6.63
N ALA A 85 -5.36 20.04 -7.66
CA ALA A 85 -6.24 20.97 -8.37
C ALA A 85 -7.55 21.23 -7.60
N SER A 86 -8.09 20.22 -6.92
CA SER A 86 -9.35 20.31 -6.16
C SER A 86 -9.32 19.40 -4.93
N ARG A 87 -9.51 20.00 -3.76
CA ARG A 87 -9.54 19.30 -2.47
C ARG A 87 -10.65 18.24 -2.36
N SER A 88 -11.68 18.30 -3.20
CA SER A 88 -12.77 17.31 -3.23
C SER A 88 -12.30 15.88 -3.53
N TRP A 89 -11.10 15.72 -4.12
CA TRP A 89 -10.48 14.42 -4.39
C TRP A 89 -9.74 13.80 -3.18
N GLY A 90 -9.77 14.45 -2.01
CA GLY A 90 -9.16 13.94 -0.79
C GLY A 90 -9.55 12.50 -0.44
N PRO A 91 -10.85 12.15 -0.42
CA PRO A 91 -11.29 10.78 -0.17
C PRO A 91 -10.73 9.76 -1.16
N ALA A 92 -10.64 10.10 -2.45
CA ALA A 92 -10.09 9.22 -3.48
C ALA A 92 -8.59 8.98 -3.27
N VAL A 93 -7.82 9.99 -2.85
CA VAL A 93 -6.40 9.86 -2.50
C VAL A 93 -6.23 8.92 -1.30
N VAL A 94 -7.04 9.08 -0.25
CA VAL A 94 -6.95 8.20 0.93
C VAL A 94 -7.25 6.77 0.56
N LEU A 95 -8.38 6.52 -0.11
CA LEU A 95 -8.81 5.16 -0.46
C LEU A 95 -7.79 4.47 -1.38
N SER A 96 -7.32 5.16 -2.42
CA SER A 96 -6.33 4.59 -3.33
C SER A 96 -5.00 4.30 -2.64
N THR A 97 -4.52 5.21 -1.77
CA THR A 97 -3.27 5.01 -1.03
C THR A 97 -3.37 3.83 -0.05
N MET A 98 -4.48 3.74 0.68
CA MET A 98 -4.73 2.63 1.62
C MET A 98 -4.87 1.30 0.87
N CYS A 99 -5.49 1.30 -0.32
CA CYS A 99 -5.59 0.13 -1.19
C CYS A 99 -4.19 -0.35 -1.64
N VAL A 100 -3.34 0.56 -2.14
CA VAL A 100 -1.97 0.22 -2.55
C VAL A 100 -1.18 -0.35 -1.37
N LEU A 101 -1.23 0.31 -0.20
CA LEU A 101 -0.52 -0.13 0.98
C LEU A 101 -1.03 -1.49 1.50
N CYS A 102 -2.33 -1.74 1.42
CA CYS A 102 -2.93 -3.05 1.73
C CYS A 102 -2.39 -4.13 0.80
N LEU A 103 -2.36 -3.89 -0.52
CA LEU A 103 -1.85 -4.83 -1.51
C LEU A 103 -0.36 -5.11 -1.31
N ASP A 104 0.46 -4.07 -1.09
CA ASP A 104 1.89 -4.24 -0.80
C ASP A 104 2.11 -5.08 0.47
N THR A 105 1.29 -4.86 1.50
CA THR A 105 1.34 -5.64 2.76
C THR A 105 0.97 -7.11 2.53
N VAL A 106 -0.09 -7.37 1.77
CA VAL A 106 -0.52 -8.73 1.41
C VAL A 106 0.56 -9.47 0.62
N VAL A 107 1.16 -8.81 -0.37
CA VAL A 107 2.26 -9.37 -1.17
C VAL A 107 3.47 -9.68 -0.28
N MET A 108 3.83 -8.79 0.65
CA MET A 108 4.95 -8.99 1.56
C MET A 108 4.70 -10.16 2.51
N ILE A 109 3.51 -10.26 3.10
CA ILE A 109 3.11 -11.38 3.95
C ILE A 109 3.24 -12.70 3.20
N ALA A 110 2.74 -12.77 1.97
CA ALA A 110 2.85 -13.98 1.15
C ALA A 110 4.32 -14.35 0.86
N HIS A 111 5.22 -13.38 0.69
CA HIS A 111 6.65 -13.65 0.55
C HIS A 111 7.28 -14.17 1.84
N ILE A 112 6.90 -13.61 2.99
CA ILE A 112 7.37 -14.07 4.30
C ILE A 112 6.92 -15.52 4.55
N PHE A 113 5.65 -15.85 4.29
CA PHE A 113 5.16 -17.23 4.46
C PHE A 113 5.89 -18.21 3.56
N LYS A 114 6.15 -17.86 2.29
CA LYS A 114 6.97 -18.69 1.38
C LYS A 114 8.39 -18.90 1.90
N LEU A 115 8.99 -17.90 2.52
CA LEU A 115 10.32 -18.00 3.09
C LEU A 115 10.33 -18.91 4.34
N LEU A 116 9.33 -18.78 5.22
CA LEU A 116 9.17 -19.59 6.41
C LEU A 116 8.92 -21.07 6.06
N ASP A 117 8.12 -21.33 5.03
CA ASP A 117 7.88 -22.67 4.50
C ASP A 117 9.18 -23.28 3.96
N ALA A 118 9.94 -22.53 3.17
CA ALA A 118 11.24 -22.97 2.65
C ALA A 118 12.28 -23.26 3.74
N CYS A 119 12.16 -22.64 4.92
CA CYS A 119 13.01 -22.89 6.08
C CYS A 119 12.48 -24.00 6.99
N ASN A 120 11.41 -24.73 6.62
CA ASN A 120 10.72 -25.73 7.47
C ASN A 120 10.33 -25.23 8.87
N VAL A 121 10.19 -23.93 9.05
CA VAL A 121 9.76 -23.33 10.33
C VAL A 121 8.26 -23.53 10.56
N LEU A 122 7.48 -23.58 9.50
CA LEU A 122 6.04 -23.85 9.50
C LEU A 122 5.76 -25.32 9.18
N SER A 123 6.13 -26.23 10.08
CA SER A 123 5.75 -27.64 10.00
C SER A 123 4.26 -27.90 10.32
N LEU A 124 3.44 -26.87 10.32
CA LEU A 124 1.99 -26.93 10.45
C LEU A 124 1.40 -27.44 9.14
N GLY A 125 0.97 -28.67 9.09
CA GLY A 125 0.54 -29.47 7.93
C GLY A 125 -0.47 -28.85 6.92
N ARG A 126 -0.80 -27.56 7.05
CA ARG A 126 -1.56 -26.73 6.10
C ARG A 126 -1.16 -25.26 6.24
N PRO A 127 -0.14 -24.77 5.52
CA PRO A 127 0.30 -23.37 5.57
C PRO A 127 -0.76 -22.38 5.03
N ASP A 128 -1.74 -22.86 4.29
CA ASP A 128 -2.76 -22.01 3.63
C ASP A 128 -3.69 -21.31 4.64
N ILE A 129 -4.01 -21.94 5.76
CA ILE A 129 -4.93 -21.37 6.75
C ILE A 129 -4.35 -20.13 7.44
N PRO A 130 -3.13 -20.18 8.04
CA PRO A 130 -2.55 -19.00 8.68
C PRO A 130 -2.27 -17.87 7.69
N LEU A 131 -1.93 -18.17 6.44
CA LEU A 131 -1.78 -17.19 5.39
C LEU A 131 -3.12 -16.48 5.08
N ALA A 132 -4.20 -17.26 4.89
CA ALA A 132 -5.53 -16.71 4.63
C ALA A 132 -6.02 -15.83 5.79
N VAL A 133 -5.86 -16.27 7.02
CA VAL A 133 -6.23 -15.50 8.23
C VAL A 133 -5.44 -14.19 8.29
N SER A 134 -4.14 -14.21 8.02
CA SER A 134 -3.29 -13.02 8.01
C SER A 134 -3.74 -12.02 6.94
N MET A 135 -4.06 -12.49 5.73
CA MET A 135 -4.56 -11.64 4.64
C MET A 135 -5.89 -10.97 4.99
N VAL A 136 -6.86 -11.74 5.51
CA VAL A 136 -8.16 -11.20 5.94
C VAL A 136 -7.98 -10.17 7.05
N THR A 137 -7.13 -10.45 8.03
CA THR A 137 -6.84 -9.52 9.13
C THR A 137 -6.27 -8.20 8.61
N VAL A 138 -5.34 -8.25 7.66
CA VAL A 138 -4.76 -7.05 7.03
C VAL A 138 -5.82 -6.25 6.28
N ILE A 139 -6.67 -6.90 5.48
CA ILE A 139 -7.74 -6.22 4.74
C ILE A 139 -8.69 -5.50 5.70
N LEU A 140 -9.12 -6.16 6.78
CA LEU A 140 -9.99 -5.56 7.79
C LEU A 140 -9.31 -4.38 8.50
N LEU A 141 -8.02 -4.51 8.86
CA LEU A 141 -7.25 -3.43 9.46
C LEU A 141 -7.20 -2.20 8.54
N PHE A 142 -6.87 -2.38 7.26
CA PHE A 142 -6.81 -1.27 6.31
C PHE A 142 -8.19 -0.68 6.00
N ALA A 143 -9.25 -1.45 6.04
CA ALA A 143 -10.61 -0.94 5.95
C ALA A 143 -10.94 -0.01 7.13
N LEU A 144 -10.60 -0.40 8.36
CA LEU A 144 -10.78 0.44 9.56
C LEU A 144 -9.91 1.71 9.52
N LEU A 145 -8.65 1.60 9.11
CA LEU A 145 -7.76 2.75 8.96
C LEU A 145 -8.26 3.73 7.89
N SER A 146 -8.80 3.22 6.79
CA SER A 146 -9.40 4.04 5.72
C SER A 146 -10.59 4.84 6.23
N THR A 147 -11.51 4.21 6.97
CA THR A 147 -12.67 4.93 7.55
C THR A 147 -12.25 6.02 8.54
N THR A 148 -11.21 5.75 9.35
CA THR A 148 -10.68 6.71 10.30
C THR A 148 -10.04 7.90 9.58
N ALA A 149 -9.22 7.65 8.56
CA ALA A 149 -8.57 8.68 7.76
C ALA A 149 -9.60 9.55 7.00
N LEU A 150 -10.66 8.91 6.44
CA LEU A 150 -11.75 9.62 5.76
C LEU A 150 -12.50 10.56 6.70
N LYS A 151 -12.83 10.10 7.93
CA LYS A 151 -13.47 10.96 8.94
C LYS A 151 -12.63 12.19 9.25
N LYS A 152 -11.31 12.03 9.38
CA LYS A 152 -10.40 13.16 9.63
C LYS A 152 -10.36 14.17 8.48
N ILE A 153 -10.31 13.71 7.24
CA ILE A 153 -10.33 14.60 6.07
C ILE A 153 -11.65 15.39 6.00
N HIS A 154 -12.79 14.75 6.27
CA HIS A 154 -14.08 15.42 6.31
C HIS A 154 -14.15 16.49 7.43
N GLN A 155 -13.63 16.19 8.62
CA GLN A 155 -13.58 17.14 9.73
C GLN A 155 -12.75 18.39 9.37
N HIS A 156 -11.58 18.22 8.72
CA HIS A 156 -10.73 19.34 8.30
C HIS A 156 -11.37 20.16 7.17
N ALA A 157 -12.14 19.53 6.27
CA ALA A 157 -12.85 20.24 5.21
C ALA A 157 -14.02 21.08 5.74
N SER A 158 -14.58 20.73 6.90
CA SER A 158 -15.72 21.42 7.53
C SER A 158 -15.32 22.48 8.53
N ASP A 159 -14.03 22.71 8.80
CA ASP A 159 -13.54 23.68 9.78
C ASP A 159 -13.43 25.09 9.15
N PRO A 160 -14.35 26.04 9.52
CA PRO A 160 -14.39 27.38 8.93
C PRO A 160 -13.19 28.25 9.30
N LEU A 161 -12.40 27.90 10.31
CA LEU A 161 -11.23 28.67 10.74
C LEU A 161 -10.06 28.55 9.76
N MET A 162 -9.95 27.42 9.05
CA MET A 162 -8.93 27.22 8.00
C MET A 162 -9.17 28.07 6.75
N HIS A 163 -10.42 28.42 6.45
CA HIS A 163 -10.75 29.33 5.33
C HIS A 163 -10.33 30.78 5.57
N LYS A 164 -10.19 31.20 6.85
CA LYS A 164 -9.75 32.58 7.20
C LYS A 164 -8.22 32.76 7.15
N ALA A 165 -7.45 31.70 7.33
CA ALA A 165 -5.98 31.77 7.32
C ALA A 165 -5.37 31.69 5.91
N ALA A 166 -6.16 31.35 4.88
CA ALA A 166 -5.72 31.20 3.50
C ALA A 166 -6.09 32.42 2.59
N ARG A 167 -6.68 33.47 3.18
CA ARG A 167 -6.90 34.78 2.54
C ARG A 167 -5.92 35.81 3.07
#